data_6e705d67805b058b8bc5ee03ca52d417
#
_entry.id   6e705d67805b058b8bc5ee03ca52d417
#
_cell.length_a   1.000
_cell.length_b   1.000
_cell.length_c   1.000
_cell.angle_alpha   90.00
_cell.angle_beta   90.00
_cell.angle_gamma   90.00
#
_symmetry.space_group_name_H-M   'P 1'
#
loop_
_entity.id
_entity.type
_entity.pdbx_description
1 polymer ?
#
loop_
_entity_poly.entity_id
_entity_poly.type
_entity_poly.pdbx_seq_one_letter_code
_entity_poly.pdbx_strand_id
1 'polypeptide(L)'
;MIIKNSEFTISSPSLSKCPEDTKAEYAFIGRSNVGKSSLINMLCNHKGLAKTSSKPGKTLLINHFIINNEWYLVDLPGYGYAKSSKTVRNKLEQMITQYILQRKQLVNVFVLIDIRHEQQKIDREFVDWLGESNVPFSIIFTKADKLSPAKAKSNALLWMKKLQDRWEELPPYFITSAENKMGRDEVLQYIDEINKTLE
;
A
#
# COMPACT_ATOMS: atom_id res chain seq x y z
N MET A 1 12.32 -13.47 -0.26
CA MET A 1 13.26 -12.36 0.16
C MET A 1 13.45 -12.33 1.68
N ILE A 2 14.67 -12.11 2.15
CA ILE A 2 14.97 -11.88 3.58
C ILE A 2 15.30 -10.39 3.76
N ILE A 3 14.57 -9.73 4.66
CA ILE A 3 14.90 -8.34 5.03
C ILE A 3 15.94 -8.37 6.14
N LYS A 4 17.15 -7.90 5.83
CA LYS A 4 18.29 -7.82 6.75
C LYS A 4 18.36 -6.47 7.45
N ASN A 5 18.05 -5.39 6.72
CA ASN A 5 17.94 -4.05 7.26
C ASN A 5 16.76 -3.29 6.62
N SER A 6 16.24 -2.34 7.37
CA SER A 6 15.21 -1.41 6.93
C SER A 6 15.36 -0.10 7.69
N GLU A 7 15.50 1.01 6.96
CA GLU A 7 15.80 2.31 7.55
C GLU A 7 14.94 3.40 6.93
N PHE A 8 14.50 4.34 7.76
CA PHE A 8 13.85 5.56 7.27
C PHE A 8 14.86 6.42 6.51
N THR A 9 14.49 6.83 5.31
CA THR A 9 15.34 7.67 4.46
C THR A 9 14.90 9.13 4.50
N ILE A 10 13.65 9.40 4.11
CA ILE A 10 13.15 10.78 4.00
C ILE A 10 11.63 10.84 4.05
N SER A 11 11.10 11.97 4.52
CA SER A 11 9.70 12.39 4.36
C SER A 11 9.62 13.54 3.37
N SER A 12 8.96 13.33 2.25
CA SER A 12 8.91 14.28 1.13
C SER A 12 7.54 14.95 1.04
N PRO A 13 7.47 16.29 0.99
CA PRO A 13 6.22 17.03 0.84
C PRO A 13 5.70 17.07 -0.60
N SER A 14 6.49 16.62 -1.57
CA SER A 14 6.15 16.60 -2.99
C SER A 14 7.02 15.58 -3.75
N LEU A 15 6.59 15.24 -4.96
CA LEU A 15 7.33 14.35 -5.86
C LEU A 15 8.79 14.81 -6.08
N SER A 16 9.01 16.12 -6.27
CA SER A 16 10.33 16.70 -6.53
C SER A 16 11.31 16.61 -5.36
N LYS A 17 10.85 16.21 -4.19
CA LYS A 17 11.67 16.03 -2.99
C LYS A 17 11.89 14.55 -2.64
N CYS A 18 11.38 13.64 -3.46
CA CYS A 18 11.67 12.20 -3.33
C CYS A 18 13.13 11.89 -3.71
N PRO A 19 13.69 10.75 -3.27
CA PRO A 19 15.07 10.35 -3.62
C PRO A 19 15.33 10.40 -5.13
N GLU A 20 16.51 10.84 -5.52
CA GLU A 20 16.89 11.00 -6.93
C GLU A 20 17.54 9.73 -7.53
N ASP A 21 17.76 8.70 -6.73
CA ASP A 21 18.33 7.44 -7.21
C ASP A 21 17.36 6.63 -8.08
N THR A 22 17.82 5.50 -8.61
CA THR A 22 17.09 4.67 -9.57
C THR A 22 16.48 3.40 -8.96
N LYS A 23 16.54 3.26 -7.64
CA LYS A 23 16.02 2.07 -6.97
C LYS A 23 14.52 1.90 -7.14
N ALA A 24 14.08 0.66 -7.32
CA ALA A 24 12.66 0.32 -7.41
C ALA A 24 11.89 0.77 -6.17
N GLU A 25 10.70 1.30 -6.39
CA GLU A 25 9.78 1.77 -5.33
C GLU A 25 8.48 0.98 -5.34
N TYR A 26 8.08 0.53 -4.16
CA TYR A 26 6.81 -0.14 -3.90
C TYR A 26 5.99 0.73 -2.96
N ALA A 27 4.91 1.32 -3.47
CA ALA A 27 4.08 2.24 -2.72
C ALA A 27 2.96 1.52 -1.99
N PHE A 28 2.74 1.88 -0.74
CA PHE A 28 1.66 1.37 0.11
C PHE A 28 0.67 2.49 0.39
N ILE A 29 -0.59 2.25 0.06
CA ILE A 29 -1.66 3.23 0.22
C ILE A 29 -2.96 2.56 0.67
N GLY A 30 -3.82 3.29 1.33
CA GLY A 30 -5.11 2.81 1.77
C GLY A 30 -5.85 3.87 2.57
N ARG A 31 -7.06 3.57 3.02
CA ARG A 31 -7.82 4.48 3.87
C ARG A 31 -7.18 4.66 5.24
N SER A 32 -7.55 5.74 5.91
CA SER A 32 -7.15 5.97 7.30
C SER A 32 -7.52 4.77 8.18
N ASN A 33 -6.60 4.36 9.08
CA ASN A 33 -6.77 3.25 10.01
C ASN A 33 -6.94 1.85 9.36
N VAL A 34 -6.58 1.70 8.10
CA VAL A 34 -6.58 0.39 7.40
C VAL A 34 -5.54 -0.58 7.97
N GLY A 35 -4.55 -0.09 8.70
CA GLY A 35 -3.45 -0.87 9.26
C GLY A 35 -2.13 -0.75 8.50
N LYS A 36 -1.96 0.30 7.68
CA LYS A 36 -0.80 0.49 6.80
C LYS A 36 0.53 0.51 7.56
N SER A 37 0.68 1.34 8.58
CA SER A 37 1.93 1.41 9.37
C SER A 37 2.23 0.10 10.10
N SER A 38 1.20 -0.60 10.61
CA SER A 38 1.37 -1.90 11.24
C SER A 38 1.84 -2.97 10.23
N LEU A 39 1.28 -2.94 9.01
CA LEU A 39 1.70 -3.83 7.93
C LEU A 39 3.16 -3.56 7.54
N ILE A 40 3.55 -2.30 7.35
CA ILE A 40 4.93 -1.92 7.01
C ILE A 40 5.90 -2.43 8.06
N ASN A 41 5.61 -2.19 9.34
CA ASN A 41 6.43 -2.66 10.45
C ASN A 41 6.53 -4.19 10.48
N MET A 42 5.45 -4.89 10.17
CA MET A 42 5.41 -6.35 10.10
C MET A 42 6.23 -6.89 8.92
N LEU A 43 6.08 -6.32 7.73
CA LEU A 43 6.86 -6.72 6.55
C LEU A 43 8.35 -6.56 6.80
N CYS A 44 8.78 -5.43 7.38
CA CYS A 44 10.18 -5.15 7.70
C CYS A 44 10.67 -5.86 8.96
N ASN A 45 9.81 -6.54 9.71
CA ASN A 45 10.11 -7.09 11.03
C ASN A 45 10.80 -6.06 11.96
N HIS A 46 10.38 -4.80 11.85
CA HIS A 46 10.98 -3.65 12.53
C HIS A 46 9.90 -2.83 13.23
N LYS A 47 9.78 -3.00 14.55
CA LYS A 47 8.82 -2.25 15.36
C LYS A 47 9.13 -0.75 15.32
N GLY A 48 8.13 0.06 14.96
CA GLY A 48 8.25 1.52 14.98
C GLY A 48 8.98 2.14 13.78
N LEU A 49 9.32 1.38 12.75
CA LEU A 49 9.86 1.91 11.50
C LEU A 49 8.89 2.93 10.88
N ALA A 50 7.67 2.52 10.63
CA ALA A 50 6.57 3.43 10.31
C ALA A 50 5.81 3.78 11.59
N LYS A 51 5.58 5.09 11.81
CA LYS A 51 4.88 5.57 13.02
C LYS A 51 3.41 5.17 12.97
N THR A 52 3.01 4.30 13.89
CA THR A 52 1.60 3.96 14.10
C THR A 52 0.88 5.10 14.82
N SER A 53 -0.33 5.42 14.42
CA SER A 53 -1.14 6.46 15.05
C SER A 53 -2.61 6.07 14.97
N SER A 54 -3.29 6.17 16.11
CA SER A 54 -4.75 6.04 16.20
C SER A 54 -5.51 7.29 15.70
N LYS A 55 -4.80 8.41 15.51
CA LYS A 55 -5.42 9.65 15.02
C LYS A 55 -5.37 9.73 13.49
N PRO A 56 -6.51 9.92 12.80
CA PRO A 56 -6.54 10.09 11.35
C PRO A 56 -5.77 11.34 10.92
N GLY A 57 -5.10 11.29 9.75
CA GLY A 57 -4.54 12.47 9.10
C GLY A 57 -3.09 12.81 9.44
N LYS A 58 -2.30 11.88 10.00
CA LYS A 58 -0.89 12.16 10.34
C LYS A 58 0.11 11.96 9.21
N THR A 59 -0.16 11.13 8.22
CA THR A 59 0.74 10.96 7.08
C THR A 59 0.33 11.91 5.97
N LEU A 60 0.88 13.12 6.01
CA LEU A 60 0.69 14.15 4.96
C LEU A 60 1.90 14.22 4.03
N LEU A 61 2.85 13.31 4.15
CA LEU A 61 4.13 13.26 3.46
C LEU A 61 4.32 11.89 2.82
N ILE A 62 5.14 11.85 1.78
CA ILE A 62 5.61 10.61 1.16
C ILE A 62 6.83 10.13 1.95
N ASN A 63 6.73 8.99 2.62
CA ASN A 63 7.82 8.47 3.44
C ASN A 63 8.52 7.32 2.72
N HIS A 64 9.83 7.45 2.52
CA HIS A 64 10.66 6.41 1.94
C HIS A 64 11.44 5.65 3.01
N PHE A 65 11.41 4.33 2.93
CA PHE A 65 12.21 3.43 3.75
C PHE A 65 13.07 2.56 2.83
N ILE A 66 14.40 2.65 2.99
CA ILE A 66 15.31 1.80 2.22
C ILE A 66 15.34 0.39 2.81
N ILE A 67 15.22 -0.61 1.97
CA ILE A 67 15.22 -2.02 2.34
C ILE A 67 16.43 -2.70 1.73
N ASN A 68 17.25 -3.35 2.56
CA ASN A 68 18.49 -4.05 2.17
C ASN A 68 19.46 -3.18 1.33
N ASN A 69 19.33 -1.87 1.35
CA ASN A 69 20.02 -0.94 0.45
C ASN A 69 19.73 -1.14 -1.06
N GLU A 70 18.67 -1.90 -1.39
CA GLU A 70 18.38 -2.34 -2.75
C GLU A 70 17.13 -1.66 -3.34
N TRP A 71 16.06 -1.48 -2.56
CA TRP A 71 14.78 -0.95 -3.01
C TRP A 71 14.08 -0.14 -1.91
N TYR A 72 13.05 0.62 -2.28
CA TYR A 72 12.28 1.42 -1.34
C TYR A 72 10.88 0.87 -1.11
N LEU A 73 10.51 0.76 0.15
CA LEU A 73 9.13 0.75 0.58
C LEU A 73 8.68 2.19 0.79
N VAL A 74 7.56 2.58 0.16
CA VAL A 74 7.06 3.95 0.20
C VAL A 74 5.69 4.00 0.85
N ASP A 75 5.60 4.74 1.95
CA ASP A 75 4.34 4.97 2.67
C ASP A 75 3.70 6.26 2.15
N LEU A 76 2.64 6.13 1.36
CA LEU A 76 1.88 7.26 0.83
C LEU A 76 0.82 7.72 1.83
N PRO A 77 0.46 9.02 1.80
CA PRO A 77 -0.75 9.50 2.45
C PRO A 77 -1.95 8.64 2.03
N GLY A 78 -2.85 8.34 2.95
CA GLY A 78 -4.06 7.60 2.61
C GLY A 78 -5.01 8.42 1.72
N TYR A 79 -6.04 7.78 1.20
CA TYR A 79 -7.15 8.46 0.53
C TYR A 79 -8.40 8.48 1.44
N GLY A 80 -9.43 9.26 1.07
CA GLY A 80 -10.70 9.26 1.79
C GLY A 80 -10.71 10.00 3.12
N TYR A 81 -9.96 11.08 3.24
CA TYR A 81 -9.94 11.95 4.44
C TYR A 81 -11.22 12.77 4.60
N ALA A 82 -12.33 12.12 4.97
CA ALA A 82 -13.62 12.80 5.14
C ALA A 82 -13.62 13.91 6.21
N LYS A 83 -12.72 13.82 7.19
CA LYS A 83 -12.60 14.79 8.30
C LYS A 83 -11.62 15.94 8.05
N SER A 84 -10.95 15.97 6.91
CA SER A 84 -10.01 17.04 6.55
C SER A 84 -10.70 18.17 5.80
N SER A 85 -10.14 19.39 5.87
CA SER A 85 -10.63 20.50 5.05
C SER A 85 -10.51 20.17 3.55
N LYS A 86 -11.36 20.78 2.72
CA LYS A 86 -11.32 20.62 1.26
C LYS A 86 -9.93 20.92 0.69
N THR A 87 -9.27 21.95 1.19
CA THR A 87 -7.92 22.35 0.76
C THR A 87 -6.88 21.27 1.05
N VAL A 88 -6.91 20.66 2.25
CA VAL A 88 -5.99 19.58 2.60
C VAL A 88 -6.24 18.35 1.75
N ARG A 89 -7.51 17.99 1.52
CA ARG A 89 -7.85 16.84 0.64
C ARG A 89 -7.32 17.04 -0.78
N ASN A 90 -7.56 18.20 -1.39
CA ASN A 90 -7.10 18.49 -2.74
C ASN A 90 -5.56 18.41 -2.85
N LYS A 91 -4.83 18.93 -1.86
CA LYS A 91 -3.36 18.83 -1.84
C LYS A 91 -2.88 17.37 -1.76
N LEU A 92 -3.53 16.55 -0.94
CA LEU A 92 -3.18 15.12 -0.80
C LEU A 92 -3.50 14.35 -2.07
N GLU A 93 -4.66 14.58 -2.67
CA GLU A 93 -5.04 13.97 -3.95
C GLU A 93 -4.06 14.33 -5.06
N GLN A 94 -3.66 15.59 -5.17
CA GLN A 94 -2.64 16.03 -6.13
C GLN A 94 -1.29 15.35 -5.88
N MET A 95 -0.83 15.29 -4.62
CA MET A 95 0.43 14.63 -4.26
C MET A 95 0.41 13.15 -4.63
N ILE A 96 -0.65 12.43 -4.27
CA ILE A 96 -0.83 11.00 -4.56
C ILE A 96 -0.85 10.78 -6.08
N THR A 97 -1.66 11.56 -6.80
CA THR A 97 -1.80 11.47 -8.26
C THR A 97 -0.48 11.74 -8.96
N GLN A 98 0.23 12.81 -8.60
CA GLN A 98 1.53 13.14 -9.18
C GLN A 98 2.55 12.04 -8.92
N TYR A 99 2.64 11.54 -7.68
CA TYR A 99 3.55 10.46 -7.35
C TYR A 99 3.24 9.21 -8.17
N ILE A 100 2.00 8.74 -8.16
CA ILE A 100 1.60 7.49 -8.83
C ILE A 100 1.77 7.58 -10.35
N LEU A 101 1.41 8.71 -10.98
CA LEU A 101 1.45 8.83 -12.43
C LEU A 101 2.80 9.27 -13.01
N GLN A 102 3.65 9.93 -12.21
CA GLN A 102 4.89 10.54 -12.72
C GLN A 102 6.17 9.96 -12.12
N ARG A 103 6.07 9.16 -11.04
CA ARG A 103 7.25 8.57 -10.41
C ARG A 103 7.80 7.41 -11.25
N LYS A 104 8.96 7.63 -11.88
CA LYS A 104 9.60 6.64 -12.77
C LYS A 104 10.06 5.38 -12.08
N GLN A 105 10.45 5.49 -10.80
CA GLN A 105 10.93 4.38 -9.97
C GLN A 105 9.80 3.54 -9.39
N LEU A 106 8.56 4.01 -9.47
CA LEU A 106 7.40 3.28 -8.96
C LEU A 106 7.13 2.03 -9.81
N VAL A 107 7.22 0.87 -9.17
CA VAL A 107 7.05 -0.43 -9.83
C VAL A 107 5.67 -1.03 -9.58
N ASN A 108 5.16 -0.90 -8.35
CA ASN A 108 3.84 -1.43 -7.98
C ASN A 108 3.22 -0.62 -6.84
N VAL A 109 1.90 -0.45 -6.89
CA VAL A 109 1.11 0.15 -5.82
C VAL A 109 0.38 -0.95 -5.05
N PHE A 110 0.67 -1.11 -3.77
CA PHE A 110 -0.10 -1.97 -2.87
C PHE A 110 -1.26 -1.19 -2.27
N VAL A 111 -2.48 -1.55 -2.65
CA VAL A 111 -3.72 -0.97 -2.13
C VAL A 111 -4.20 -1.78 -0.94
N LEU A 112 -4.23 -1.17 0.24
CA LEU A 112 -4.62 -1.83 1.49
C LEU A 112 -6.13 -1.70 1.73
N ILE A 113 -6.75 -2.84 2.00
CA ILE A 113 -8.19 -2.97 2.27
C ILE A 113 -8.39 -3.70 3.61
N ASP A 114 -9.19 -3.13 4.49
CA ASP A 114 -9.59 -3.81 5.73
C ASP A 114 -10.59 -4.94 5.40
N ILE A 115 -10.16 -6.19 5.57
CA ILE A 115 -10.91 -7.39 5.17
C ILE A 115 -12.23 -7.58 5.93
N ARG A 116 -12.41 -6.87 7.05
CA ARG A 116 -13.62 -6.96 7.88
C ARG A 116 -14.84 -6.30 7.24
N HIS A 117 -14.60 -5.38 6.31
CA HIS A 117 -15.65 -4.56 5.71
C HIS A 117 -15.96 -5.01 4.28
N GLU A 118 -17.20 -4.79 3.88
CA GLU A 118 -17.58 -4.91 2.48
C GLU A 118 -16.85 -3.89 1.61
N GLN A 119 -16.81 -4.14 0.31
CA GLN A 119 -16.20 -3.24 -0.66
C GLN A 119 -16.81 -1.85 -0.57
N GLN A 120 -16.02 -0.88 -0.15
CA GLN A 120 -16.44 0.51 -0.08
C GLN A 120 -16.31 1.18 -1.46
N LYS A 121 -17.24 2.07 -1.76
CA LYS A 121 -17.24 2.81 -3.04
C LYS A 121 -15.90 3.50 -3.32
N ILE A 122 -15.34 4.16 -2.32
CA ILE A 122 -14.08 4.90 -2.45
C ILE A 122 -12.88 3.99 -2.74
N ASP A 123 -12.84 2.78 -2.17
CA ASP A 123 -11.78 1.80 -2.42
C ASP A 123 -11.88 1.28 -3.86
N ARG A 124 -13.11 1.01 -4.32
CA ARG A 124 -13.37 0.60 -5.69
C ARG A 124 -12.99 1.69 -6.70
N GLU A 125 -13.43 2.93 -6.47
CA GLU A 125 -13.10 4.07 -7.35
C GLU A 125 -11.58 4.28 -7.47
N PHE A 126 -10.85 4.11 -6.38
CA PHE A 126 -9.40 4.22 -6.39
C PHE A 126 -8.75 3.09 -7.20
N VAL A 127 -9.20 1.85 -7.04
CA VAL A 127 -8.71 0.69 -7.81
C VAL A 127 -9.06 0.83 -9.29
N ASP A 128 -10.30 1.22 -9.62
CA ASP A 128 -10.72 1.46 -11.00
C ASP A 128 -9.82 2.53 -11.65
N TRP A 129 -9.53 3.63 -10.94
CA TRP A 129 -8.65 4.69 -11.42
C TRP A 129 -7.21 4.20 -11.68
N LEU A 130 -6.65 3.36 -10.82
CA LEU A 130 -5.32 2.76 -11.05
C LEU A 130 -5.29 1.94 -12.35
N GLY A 131 -6.32 1.12 -12.57
CA GLY A 131 -6.43 0.32 -13.79
C GLY A 131 -6.62 1.15 -15.05
N GLU A 132 -7.52 2.13 -15.03
CA GLU A 132 -7.73 3.07 -16.14
C GLU A 132 -6.47 3.88 -16.47
N SER A 133 -5.62 4.12 -15.46
CA SER A 133 -4.33 4.81 -15.61
C SER A 133 -3.17 3.88 -16.00
N ASN A 134 -3.41 2.58 -16.21
CA ASN A 134 -2.40 1.57 -16.50
C ASN A 134 -1.27 1.52 -15.46
N VAL A 135 -1.58 1.76 -14.19
CA VAL A 135 -0.64 1.69 -13.08
C VAL A 135 -0.60 0.25 -12.55
N PRO A 136 0.56 -0.42 -12.50
CA PRO A 136 0.67 -1.73 -11.87
C PRO A 136 0.31 -1.66 -10.39
N PHE A 137 -0.61 -2.51 -9.93
CA PHE A 137 -1.01 -2.55 -8.53
C PHE A 137 -1.42 -3.95 -8.08
N SER A 138 -1.42 -4.14 -6.77
CA SER A 138 -1.86 -5.34 -6.09
C SER A 138 -2.69 -4.98 -4.86
N ILE A 139 -3.55 -5.88 -4.40
CA ILE A 139 -4.41 -5.63 -3.24
C ILE A 139 -3.85 -6.37 -2.03
N ILE A 140 -3.77 -5.69 -0.89
CA ILE A 140 -3.46 -6.31 0.40
C ILE A 140 -4.66 -6.18 1.33
N PHE A 141 -5.29 -7.29 1.62
CA PHE A 141 -6.31 -7.38 2.66
C PHE A 141 -5.63 -7.43 4.03
N THR A 142 -5.95 -6.48 4.89
CA THR A 142 -5.36 -6.35 6.23
C THR A 142 -6.32 -6.86 7.31
N LYS A 143 -5.79 -7.09 8.52
CA LYS A 143 -6.54 -7.45 9.74
C LYS A 143 -7.28 -8.79 9.66
N ALA A 144 -6.72 -9.75 8.92
CA ALA A 144 -7.31 -11.08 8.78
C ALA A 144 -7.44 -11.84 10.11
N ASP A 145 -6.60 -11.52 11.11
CA ASP A 145 -6.67 -12.04 12.47
C ASP A 145 -7.99 -11.73 13.21
N LYS A 146 -8.73 -10.72 12.75
CA LYS A 146 -10.03 -10.33 13.33
C LYS A 146 -11.20 -11.17 12.86
N LEU A 147 -10.96 -12.11 11.95
CA LEU A 147 -11.95 -13.02 11.39
C LEU A 147 -11.44 -14.46 11.46
N SER A 148 -12.35 -15.44 11.34
CA SER A 148 -11.93 -16.82 11.11
C SER A 148 -11.25 -16.94 9.73
N PRO A 149 -10.33 -17.88 9.52
CA PRO A 149 -9.67 -18.08 8.23
C PRO A 149 -10.65 -18.26 7.07
N ALA A 150 -11.72 -19.01 7.27
CA ALA A 150 -12.75 -19.23 6.28
C ALA A 150 -13.49 -17.93 5.93
N LYS A 151 -13.81 -17.09 6.94
CA LYS A 151 -14.49 -15.80 6.73
C LYS A 151 -13.58 -14.79 6.04
N ALA A 152 -12.31 -14.72 6.42
CA ALA A 152 -11.32 -13.87 5.76
C ALA A 152 -11.19 -14.23 4.28
N LYS A 153 -11.02 -15.52 3.96
CA LYS A 153 -10.96 -16.00 2.56
C LYS A 153 -12.24 -15.67 1.79
N SER A 154 -13.40 -15.91 2.38
CA SER A 154 -14.71 -15.60 1.76
C SER A 154 -14.85 -14.10 1.47
N ASN A 155 -14.48 -13.23 2.42
CA ASN A 155 -14.57 -11.78 2.22
C ASN A 155 -13.63 -11.29 1.10
N ALA A 156 -12.39 -11.80 1.05
CA ALA A 156 -11.45 -11.48 -0.02
C ALA A 156 -11.99 -11.91 -1.39
N LEU A 157 -12.50 -13.13 -1.51
CA LEU A 157 -13.08 -13.65 -2.76
C LEU A 157 -14.31 -12.84 -3.19
N LEU A 158 -15.18 -12.45 -2.27
CA LEU A 158 -16.35 -11.61 -2.58
C LEU A 158 -15.92 -10.23 -3.06
N TRP A 159 -14.88 -9.66 -2.46
CA TRP A 159 -14.32 -8.37 -2.89
C TRP A 159 -13.74 -8.46 -4.30
N MET A 160 -12.94 -9.50 -4.58
CA MET A 160 -12.34 -9.72 -5.90
C MET A 160 -13.39 -10.05 -6.97
N LYS A 161 -14.42 -10.82 -6.64
CA LYS A 161 -15.51 -11.12 -7.57
C LYS A 161 -16.23 -9.85 -8.05
N LYS A 162 -16.44 -8.86 -7.18
CA LYS A 162 -17.04 -7.58 -7.58
C LYS A 162 -16.18 -6.78 -8.56
N LEU A 163 -14.85 -7.00 -8.61
CA LEU A 163 -13.99 -6.44 -9.64
C LEU A 163 -14.16 -7.19 -10.95
N GLN A 164 -14.30 -8.52 -10.90
CA GLN A 164 -14.41 -9.38 -12.09
C GLN A 164 -15.57 -8.99 -13.01
N ASP A 165 -16.63 -8.38 -12.46
CA ASP A 165 -17.75 -7.87 -13.27
C ASP A 165 -17.33 -6.76 -14.25
N ARG A 166 -16.14 -6.17 -14.08
CA ARG A 166 -15.64 -5.01 -14.84
C ARG A 166 -14.23 -5.19 -15.41
N TRP A 167 -13.49 -6.17 -14.93
CA TRP A 167 -12.08 -6.38 -15.23
C TRP A 167 -11.88 -7.74 -15.88
N GLU A 168 -11.19 -7.78 -17.02
CA GLU A 168 -10.82 -9.04 -17.68
C GLU A 168 -9.79 -9.81 -16.87
N GLU A 169 -8.78 -9.11 -16.35
CA GLU A 169 -7.75 -9.67 -15.46
C GLU A 169 -7.81 -9.04 -14.09
N LEU A 170 -7.82 -9.87 -13.06
CA LEU A 170 -7.81 -9.40 -11.67
C LEU A 170 -6.38 -9.11 -11.20
N PRO A 171 -6.17 -8.04 -10.42
CA PRO A 171 -4.87 -7.79 -9.81
C PRO A 171 -4.50 -8.90 -8.81
N PRO A 172 -3.20 -9.16 -8.59
CA PRO A 172 -2.75 -10.00 -7.50
C PRO A 172 -3.28 -9.50 -6.16
N TYR A 173 -3.60 -10.42 -5.24
CA TYR A 173 -4.03 -10.04 -3.89
C TYR A 173 -3.45 -10.94 -2.82
N PHE A 174 -3.31 -10.38 -1.62
CA PHE A 174 -2.74 -11.03 -0.45
C PHE A 174 -3.64 -10.85 0.76
N ILE A 175 -3.79 -11.89 1.57
CA ILE A 175 -4.53 -11.83 2.84
C ILE A 175 -3.49 -11.76 3.96
N THR A 176 -3.52 -10.69 4.75
CA THR A 176 -2.48 -10.40 5.72
C THR A 176 -3.00 -10.08 7.11
N SER A 177 -2.15 -10.34 8.10
CA SER A 177 -2.31 -9.84 9.47
C SER A 177 -0.97 -9.38 10.02
N ALA A 178 -0.91 -8.13 10.46
CA ALA A 178 0.26 -7.61 11.14
C ALA A 178 0.47 -8.23 12.54
N GLU A 179 -0.59 -8.75 13.15
CA GLU A 179 -0.57 -9.33 14.49
C GLU A 179 0.17 -10.69 14.53
N ASN A 180 -0.14 -11.57 13.59
CA ASN A 180 0.41 -12.93 13.52
C ASN A 180 1.33 -13.19 12.32
N LYS A 181 1.71 -12.13 11.59
CA LYS A 181 2.58 -12.16 10.41
C LYS A 181 2.04 -12.97 9.22
N MET A 182 0.75 -13.27 9.18
CA MET A 182 0.12 -13.94 8.04
C MET A 182 0.33 -13.11 6.75
N GLY A 183 0.65 -13.78 5.65
CA GLY A 183 0.82 -13.18 4.33
C GLY A 183 2.12 -12.40 4.13
N ARG A 184 3.00 -12.35 5.14
CA ARG A 184 4.27 -11.64 5.06
C ARG A 184 5.17 -12.19 3.97
N ASP A 185 5.39 -13.49 4.00
CA ASP A 185 6.34 -14.15 3.10
C ASP A 185 5.84 -14.10 1.66
N GLU A 186 4.54 -14.21 1.43
CA GLU A 186 3.90 -14.10 0.12
C GLU A 186 4.08 -12.71 -0.50
N VAL A 187 3.86 -11.64 0.29
CA VAL A 187 4.09 -10.26 -0.19
C VAL A 187 5.56 -10.03 -0.49
N LEU A 188 6.47 -10.46 0.38
CA LEU A 188 7.91 -10.30 0.16
C LEU A 188 8.43 -11.14 -1.01
N GLN A 189 7.90 -12.34 -1.22
CA GLN A 189 8.23 -13.16 -2.38
C GLN A 189 7.77 -12.48 -3.67
N TYR A 190 6.57 -11.92 -3.71
CA TYR A 190 6.06 -11.18 -4.87
C TYR A 190 6.95 -9.98 -5.22
N ILE A 191 7.38 -9.20 -4.24
CA ILE A 191 8.34 -8.11 -4.45
C ILE A 191 9.68 -8.64 -4.98
N ASP A 192 10.19 -9.74 -4.42
CA ASP A 192 11.44 -10.37 -4.85
C ASP A 192 11.39 -10.86 -6.32
N GLU A 193 10.27 -11.45 -6.71
CA GLU A 193 10.04 -11.89 -8.07
C GLU A 193 10.04 -10.72 -9.06
N ILE A 194 9.38 -9.62 -8.72
CA ILE A 194 9.41 -8.40 -9.54
C ILE A 194 10.83 -7.84 -9.62
N ASN A 195 11.53 -7.69 -8.49
CA ASN A 195 12.90 -7.15 -8.49
C ASN A 195 13.84 -7.93 -9.41
N LYS A 196 13.72 -9.27 -9.46
CA LYS A 196 14.50 -10.11 -10.40
C LYS A 196 14.20 -9.86 -11.87
N THR A 197 13.06 -9.28 -12.20
CA THR A 197 12.72 -8.90 -13.59
C THR A 197 13.27 -7.53 -13.97
N LEU A 198 13.73 -6.73 -12.99
CA LEU A 198 14.25 -5.39 -13.20
C LEU A 198 15.79 -5.36 -13.34
N GLU A 199 16.45 -6.48 -12.96
CA GLU A 199 17.91 -6.68 -13.13
C GLU A 199 18.24 -7.01 -14.60
#